data_e1612f12a241dd7bce95b499bd938bb8
#
_entry.id   e1612f12a241dd7bce95b499bd938bb8
#
_cell.length_a   1.000
_cell.length_b   1.000
_cell.length_c   1.000
_cell.angle_alpha   90.00
_cell.angle_beta   90.00
_cell.angle_gamma   90.00
#
_symmetry.space_group_name_H-M   'P 1'
#
loop_
_entity.id
_entity.type
_entity.pdbx_description
1 polymer ?
#
loop_
_entity_poly.entity_id
_entity_poly.type
_entity_poly.pdbx_seq_one_letter_code
_entity_poly.pdbx_strand_id
1 'polypeptide(L)'
;LVPLLAKLGNLVLDGGIWLNTQRPEWNDANNALVGHGVSVVTLCYMRRYLRFLQELLAAEQGTAELSAEVAAWLSDTASALAHIRPWLGEGPVSAGQRWQALEMLGLAASRYRQSVYADTRFARKVAHPLEQIREFLGNALAAIDHSIRGNRREDGMYHAYNLLDLGTGEARIVHLYLMLEGQVAALSSGAL
;
A
#
# COMPACT_ATOMS: atom_id res chain seq x y z
N LEU A 1 0.69 -1.59 -13.12
CA LEU A 1 1.50 -2.07 -11.99
C LEU A 1 2.30 -0.95 -11.31
N VAL A 2 3.04 -0.12 -12.05
CA VAL A 2 3.97 0.88 -11.46
C VAL A 2 3.30 1.80 -10.43
N PRO A 3 2.12 2.41 -10.69
CA PRO A 3 1.45 3.23 -9.66
C PRO A 3 1.07 2.44 -8.41
N LEU A 4 0.67 1.17 -8.56
CA LEU A 4 0.34 0.29 -7.45
C LEU A 4 1.59 -0.02 -6.60
N LEU A 5 2.68 -0.43 -7.23
CA LEU A 5 3.96 -0.68 -6.55
C LEU A 5 4.46 0.56 -5.81
N ALA A 6 4.35 1.74 -6.43
CA ALA A 6 4.74 3.01 -5.80
C ALA A 6 3.91 3.31 -4.53
N LYS A 7 2.63 3.02 -4.54
CA LYS A 7 1.77 3.20 -3.35
C LYS A 7 2.03 2.13 -2.29
N LEU A 8 2.25 0.87 -2.68
CA LEU A 8 2.59 -0.20 -1.75
C LEU A 8 3.94 0.04 -1.04
N GLY A 9 4.91 0.68 -1.71
CA GLY A 9 6.16 1.13 -1.08
C GLY A 9 5.98 2.14 0.06
N ASN A 10 4.76 2.66 0.25
CA ASN A 10 4.37 3.58 1.30
C ASN A 10 3.20 3.02 2.15
N LEU A 11 2.95 1.72 2.10
CA LEU A 11 1.90 1.08 2.90
C LEU A 11 2.32 1.00 4.36
N VAL A 12 1.49 1.55 5.23
CA VAL A 12 1.57 1.43 6.68
C VAL A 12 0.41 0.55 7.13
N LEU A 13 0.70 -0.67 7.59
CA LEU A 13 -0.32 -1.60 8.06
C LEU A 13 -1.16 -0.97 9.18
N ASP A 14 -2.46 -1.21 9.18
CA ASP A 14 -3.48 -0.58 10.04
C ASP A 14 -3.58 0.95 9.92
N GLY A 15 -2.67 1.60 9.20
CA GLY A 15 -2.62 3.07 9.10
C GLY A 15 -3.20 3.63 7.82
N GLY A 16 -2.72 3.13 6.68
CA GLY A 16 -3.06 3.67 5.36
C GLY A 16 -1.84 3.80 4.45
N ILE A 17 -1.92 4.67 3.46
CA ILE A 17 -0.79 4.99 2.58
C ILE A 17 -0.11 6.25 3.07
N TRP A 18 1.18 6.15 3.41
CA TRP A 18 1.98 7.30 3.82
C TRP A 18 2.12 8.29 2.66
N LEU A 19 1.62 9.50 2.87
CA LEU A 19 1.59 10.52 1.84
C LEU A 19 2.97 11.14 1.61
N ASN A 20 3.77 11.26 2.67
CA ASN A 20 5.11 11.84 2.66
C ASN A 20 5.18 13.14 1.83
N THR A 21 4.19 14.03 2.01
CA THR A 21 4.09 15.30 1.29
C THR A 21 4.48 16.45 2.18
N GLN A 22 5.17 17.44 1.60
CA GLN A 22 5.52 18.68 2.30
C GLN A 22 4.41 19.74 2.26
N ARG A 23 3.49 19.64 1.30
CA ARG A 23 2.36 20.54 1.10
C ARG A 23 1.15 19.79 0.59
N PRO A 24 0.32 19.21 1.45
CA PRO A 24 -1.00 18.78 1.01
C PRO A 24 -1.85 20.04 0.79
N GLU A 25 -2.35 20.27 -0.43
CA GLU A 25 -3.05 21.52 -0.79
C GLU A 25 -4.56 21.31 -0.98
N TRP A 26 -5.12 20.19 -0.51
CA TRP A 26 -6.42 19.75 -0.97
C TRP A 26 -7.49 19.50 0.12
N ASN A 27 -7.16 19.64 1.41
CA ASN A 27 -8.15 19.61 2.49
C ASN A 27 -7.69 20.32 3.78
N ASP A 28 -8.62 20.54 4.71
CA ASP A 28 -8.38 21.27 5.97
C ASP A 28 -7.46 20.52 6.97
N ALA A 29 -7.26 19.21 6.78
CA ALA A 29 -6.34 18.41 7.59
C ALA A 29 -4.86 18.59 7.17
N ASN A 30 -4.60 19.37 6.14
CA ASN A 30 -3.30 19.48 5.47
C ASN A 30 -2.12 19.79 6.42
N ASN A 31 -2.31 20.71 7.37
CA ASN A 31 -1.26 21.07 8.30
C ASN A 31 -0.90 19.95 9.28
N ALA A 32 -1.88 19.14 9.67
CA ALA A 32 -1.66 17.98 10.54
C ALA A 32 -1.01 16.81 9.80
N LEU A 33 -1.14 16.75 8.47
CA LEU A 33 -0.69 15.62 7.65
C LEU A 33 0.71 15.79 7.06
N VAL A 34 1.31 16.99 7.16
CA VAL A 34 2.63 17.27 6.56
C VAL A 34 3.70 16.32 7.10
N GLY A 35 4.25 15.50 6.21
CA GLY A 35 5.32 14.57 6.52
C GLY A 35 4.92 13.31 7.31
N HIS A 36 3.78 13.34 8.03
CA HIS A 36 3.35 12.29 8.94
C HIS A 36 2.01 11.65 8.55
N GLY A 37 1.30 12.23 7.59
CA GLY A 37 -0.05 11.78 7.22
C GLY A 37 -0.07 10.45 6.49
N VAL A 38 -0.96 9.55 6.91
CA VAL A 38 -1.28 8.31 6.21
C VAL A 38 -2.76 8.30 5.83
N SER A 39 -3.02 7.98 4.55
CA SER A 39 -4.34 8.10 3.94
C SER A 39 -5.06 6.75 3.85
N VAL A 40 -6.13 6.60 4.59
CA VAL A 40 -7.07 5.49 4.45
C VAL A 40 -7.92 5.66 3.18
N VAL A 41 -8.21 6.90 2.79
CA VAL A 41 -8.90 7.22 1.52
C VAL A 41 -8.14 6.65 0.32
N THR A 42 -6.82 6.89 0.25
CA THR A 42 -5.97 6.31 -0.81
C THR A 42 -5.98 4.78 -0.76
N LEU A 43 -5.95 4.19 0.44
CA LEU A 43 -6.01 2.74 0.65
C LEU A 43 -7.31 2.15 0.05
N CYS A 44 -8.45 2.79 0.29
CA CYS A 44 -9.75 2.40 -0.26
C CYS A 44 -9.76 2.44 -1.81
N TYR A 45 -9.20 3.48 -2.42
CA TYR A 45 -9.07 3.54 -3.87
C TYR A 45 -8.12 2.48 -4.43
N MET A 46 -7.04 2.16 -3.72
CA MET A 46 -6.15 1.05 -4.10
C MET A 46 -6.88 -0.29 -4.07
N ARG A 47 -7.74 -0.53 -3.08
CA ARG A 47 -8.57 -1.72 -3.02
C ARG A 47 -9.41 -1.90 -4.29
N ARG A 48 -10.13 -0.85 -4.70
CA ARG A 48 -10.92 -0.86 -5.96
C ARG A 48 -10.05 -1.19 -7.17
N TYR A 49 -8.87 -0.57 -7.25
CA TYR A 49 -7.96 -0.80 -8.36
C TYR A 49 -7.40 -2.23 -8.36
N LEU A 50 -7.08 -2.80 -7.21
CA LEU A 50 -6.65 -4.19 -7.07
C LEU A 50 -7.74 -5.17 -7.50
N ARG A 51 -8.98 -4.96 -7.08
CA ARG A 51 -10.12 -5.78 -7.50
C ARG A 51 -10.33 -5.72 -9.01
N PHE A 52 -10.29 -4.53 -9.58
CA PHE A 52 -10.34 -4.36 -11.03
C PHE A 52 -9.23 -5.14 -11.75
N LEU A 53 -7.98 -5.05 -11.27
CA LEU A 53 -6.87 -5.81 -11.86
C LEU A 53 -7.03 -7.32 -11.71
N GLN A 54 -7.54 -7.80 -10.58
CA GLN A 54 -7.83 -9.21 -10.39
C GLN A 54 -8.89 -9.72 -11.38
N GLU A 55 -9.97 -8.96 -11.58
CA GLU A 55 -11.02 -9.28 -12.56
C GLU A 55 -10.47 -9.27 -13.98
N LEU A 56 -9.70 -8.24 -14.33
CA LEU A 56 -9.07 -8.09 -15.65
C LEU A 56 -8.15 -9.28 -15.98
N LEU A 57 -7.39 -9.78 -14.99
CA LEU A 57 -6.43 -10.85 -15.20
C LEU A 57 -6.98 -12.24 -14.87
N ALA A 58 -8.24 -12.38 -14.45
CA ALA A 58 -8.78 -13.63 -13.95
C ALA A 58 -8.74 -14.77 -14.98
N ALA A 59 -9.05 -14.49 -16.25
CA ALA A 59 -9.07 -15.45 -17.35
C ALA A 59 -7.79 -15.47 -18.20
N GLU A 60 -6.88 -14.51 -17.97
CA GLU A 60 -5.67 -14.36 -18.79
C GLU A 60 -4.62 -15.40 -18.43
N GLN A 61 -3.93 -15.92 -19.45
CA GLN A 61 -2.87 -16.91 -19.32
C GLN A 61 -1.55 -16.36 -19.92
N GLY A 62 -0.44 -16.99 -19.58
CA GLY A 62 0.87 -16.66 -20.15
C GLY A 62 1.65 -15.61 -19.35
N THR A 63 2.26 -14.66 -20.04
CA THR A 63 3.22 -13.71 -19.45
C THR A 63 2.93 -12.27 -19.85
N ALA A 64 3.34 -11.32 -19.02
CA ALA A 64 3.41 -9.90 -19.35
C ALA A 64 4.86 -9.46 -19.54
N GLU A 65 5.10 -8.62 -20.54
CA GLU A 65 6.43 -8.04 -20.80
C GLU A 65 6.65 -6.81 -19.91
N LEU A 66 7.57 -6.91 -18.96
CA LEU A 66 7.96 -5.85 -18.04
C LEU A 66 9.43 -5.44 -18.29
N SER A 67 9.79 -4.18 -18.00
CA SER A 67 11.24 -3.88 -17.91
C SER A 67 11.84 -4.65 -16.74
N ALA A 68 13.12 -4.99 -16.84
CA ALA A 68 13.81 -5.79 -15.80
C ALA A 68 13.74 -5.10 -14.43
N GLU A 69 13.81 -3.76 -14.38
CA GLU A 69 13.70 -2.97 -13.16
C GLU A 69 12.31 -3.09 -12.50
N VAL A 70 11.24 -3.01 -13.31
CA VAL A 70 9.86 -3.18 -12.82
C VAL A 70 9.62 -4.62 -12.38
N ALA A 71 10.13 -5.61 -13.11
CA ALA A 71 10.03 -7.02 -12.75
C ALA A 71 10.73 -7.31 -11.42
N ALA A 72 11.93 -6.76 -11.21
CA ALA A 72 12.66 -6.89 -9.94
C ALA A 72 11.89 -6.22 -8.79
N TRP A 73 11.37 -5.01 -8.99
CA TRP A 73 10.57 -4.33 -7.99
C TRP A 73 9.29 -5.08 -7.62
N LEU A 74 8.60 -5.63 -8.63
CA LEU A 74 7.44 -6.48 -8.41
C LEU A 74 7.80 -7.72 -7.57
N SER A 75 8.90 -8.39 -7.90
CA SER A 75 9.38 -9.57 -7.16
C SER A 75 9.74 -9.25 -5.71
N ASP A 76 10.47 -8.14 -5.48
CA ASP A 76 10.84 -7.69 -4.13
C ASP A 76 9.61 -7.34 -3.30
N THR A 77 8.63 -6.63 -3.91
CA THR A 77 7.39 -6.25 -3.23
C THR A 77 6.52 -7.48 -2.96
N ALA A 78 6.44 -8.43 -3.89
CA ALA A 78 5.73 -9.69 -3.70
C ALA A 78 6.31 -10.51 -2.54
N SER A 79 7.65 -10.59 -2.45
CA SER A 79 8.35 -11.27 -1.36
C SER A 79 8.07 -10.60 0.01
N ALA A 80 8.08 -9.27 0.05
CA ALA A 80 7.72 -8.53 1.27
C ALA A 80 6.28 -8.80 1.70
N LEU A 81 5.32 -8.78 0.77
CA LEU A 81 3.91 -9.05 1.06
C LEU A 81 3.68 -10.51 1.50
N ALA A 82 4.37 -11.48 0.90
CA ALA A 82 4.33 -12.87 1.33
C ALA A 82 4.85 -13.05 2.76
N HIS A 83 5.91 -12.32 3.14
CA HIS A 83 6.43 -12.30 4.50
C HIS A 83 5.45 -11.67 5.51
N ILE A 84 4.74 -10.62 5.10
CA ILE A 84 3.74 -9.92 5.91
C ILE A 84 2.47 -10.77 6.09
N ARG A 85 2.11 -11.59 5.10
CA ARG A 85 0.84 -12.33 5.04
C ARG A 85 0.46 -13.07 6.33
N PRO A 86 1.36 -13.79 7.03
CA PRO A 86 1.06 -14.48 8.27
C PRO A 86 0.69 -13.56 9.45
N TRP A 87 1.02 -12.27 9.39
CA TRP A 87 0.70 -11.30 10.45
C TRP A 87 -0.72 -10.75 10.36
N LEU A 88 -1.38 -10.92 9.20
CA LEU A 88 -2.69 -10.35 8.89
C LEU A 88 -3.81 -11.19 9.51
N GLY A 89 -4.04 -11.04 10.80
CA GLY A 89 -5.10 -11.70 11.56
C GLY A 89 -6.35 -10.83 11.75
N GLU A 90 -7.12 -11.12 12.79
CA GLU A 90 -8.31 -10.33 13.15
C GLU A 90 -7.96 -9.04 13.92
N GLY A 91 -6.85 -9.03 14.65
CA GLY A 91 -6.39 -7.89 15.42
C GLY A 91 -5.32 -7.06 14.70
N PRO A 92 -4.96 -5.89 15.25
CA PRO A 92 -3.93 -5.04 14.69
C PRO A 92 -2.55 -5.69 14.78
N VAL A 93 -1.67 -5.38 13.83
CA VAL A 93 -0.26 -5.77 13.92
C VAL A 93 0.47 -4.93 14.98
N SER A 94 1.54 -5.49 15.56
CA SER A 94 2.36 -4.74 16.51
C SER A 94 3.09 -3.56 15.83
N ALA A 95 3.52 -2.57 16.62
CA ALA A 95 4.29 -1.43 16.13
C ALA A 95 5.62 -1.86 15.49
N GLY A 96 6.25 -2.92 15.99
CA GLY A 96 7.45 -3.51 15.40
C GLY A 96 7.18 -4.21 14.06
N GLN A 97 6.12 -4.99 13.95
CA GLN A 97 5.71 -5.61 12.68
C GLN A 97 5.36 -4.55 11.63
N ARG A 98 4.69 -3.47 12.03
CA ARG A 98 4.36 -2.34 11.17
C ARG A 98 5.62 -1.64 10.66
N TRP A 99 6.60 -1.42 11.52
CA TRP A 99 7.91 -0.92 11.13
C TRP A 99 8.60 -1.82 10.11
N GLN A 100 8.68 -3.13 10.39
CA GLN A 100 9.31 -4.10 9.49
C GLN A 100 8.62 -4.14 8.11
N ALA A 101 7.29 -4.12 8.07
CA ALA A 101 6.54 -4.06 6.82
C ALA A 101 6.86 -2.80 6.02
N LEU A 102 6.84 -1.64 6.68
CA LEU A 102 7.17 -0.36 6.05
C LEU A 102 8.60 -0.34 5.52
N GLU A 103 9.55 -0.87 6.29
CA GLU A 103 10.95 -0.96 5.89
C GLU A 103 11.14 -1.87 4.67
N MET A 104 10.59 -3.09 4.67
CA MET A 104 10.72 -4.03 3.55
C MET A 104 10.13 -3.46 2.26
N LEU A 105 8.93 -2.92 2.31
CA LEU A 105 8.24 -2.33 1.16
C LEU A 105 8.94 -1.04 0.68
N GLY A 106 9.38 -0.21 1.60
CA GLY A 106 10.12 1.01 1.31
C GLY A 106 11.49 0.74 0.68
N LEU A 107 12.22 -0.28 1.15
CA LEU A 107 13.49 -0.71 0.56
C LEU A 107 13.31 -1.26 -0.85
N ALA A 108 12.26 -2.04 -1.12
CA ALA A 108 11.94 -2.50 -2.47
C ALA A 108 11.73 -1.32 -3.43
N ALA A 109 10.95 -0.31 -3.01
CA ALA A 109 10.74 0.91 -3.80
C ALA A 109 12.02 1.75 -3.95
N SER A 110 12.88 1.78 -2.94
CA SER A 110 14.15 2.51 -2.99
C SER A 110 15.15 1.88 -3.95
N ARG A 111 15.27 0.55 -3.94
CA ARG A 111 16.10 -0.18 -4.93
C ARG A 111 15.67 0.09 -6.36
N TYR A 112 14.36 0.07 -6.62
CA TYR A 112 13.84 0.45 -7.95
C TYR A 112 14.25 1.87 -8.34
N ARG A 113 14.06 2.87 -7.47
CA ARG A 113 14.47 4.26 -7.75
C ARG A 113 15.97 4.36 -8.03
N GLN A 114 16.79 3.68 -7.22
CA GLN A 114 18.25 3.66 -7.42
C GLN A 114 18.63 3.06 -8.78
N SER A 115 18.01 1.95 -9.19
CA SER A 115 18.29 1.32 -10.49
C SER A 115 17.91 2.24 -11.66
N VAL A 116 16.76 2.95 -11.57
CA VAL A 116 16.30 3.89 -12.62
C VAL A 116 17.17 5.15 -12.68
N TYR A 117 17.67 5.65 -11.53
CA TYR A 117 18.53 6.84 -11.51
C TYR A 117 20.00 6.54 -11.85
N ALA A 118 20.45 5.30 -11.68
CA ALA A 118 21.82 4.90 -12.03
C ALA A 118 22.05 4.79 -13.55
N ASP A 119 20.98 4.53 -14.32
CA ASP A 119 21.03 4.43 -15.77
C ASP A 119 19.99 5.37 -16.41
N THR A 120 20.31 5.92 -17.57
CA THR A 120 19.42 6.77 -18.36
C THR A 120 18.45 5.97 -19.24
N ARG A 121 18.58 4.66 -19.27
CA ARG A 121 17.78 3.75 -20.11
C ARG A 121 17.28 2.58 -19.29
N PHE A 122 16.02 2.21 -19.49
CA PHE A 122 15.50 0.94 -18.98
C PHE A 122 16.23 -0.24 -19.63
N ALA A 123 16.53 -1.25 -18.83
CA ALA A 123 17.06 -2.50 -19.31
C ALA A 123 16.04 -3.23 -20.22
N ARG A 124 16.48 -4.37 -20.77
CA ARG A 124 15.64 -5.23 -21.61
C ARG A 124 14.32 -5.57 -20.91
N LYS A 125 13.31 -5.84 -21.70
CA LYS A 125 12.06 -6.45 -21.22
C LYS A 125 12.29 -7.92 -20.87
N VAL A 126 11.57 -8.37 -19.85
CA VAL A 126 11.55 -9.77 -19.39
C VAL A 126 10.09 -10.23 -19.29
N ALA A 127 9.85 -11.48 -19.69
CA ALA A 127 8.54 -12.09 -19.55
C ALA A 127 8.29 -12.44 -18.09
N HIS A 128 7.18 -11.99 -17.53
CA HIS A 128 6.77 -12.21 -16.15
C HIS A 128 5.45 -13.00 -16.13
N PRO A 129 5.37 -14.17 -15.45
CA PRO A 129 4.16 -14.98 -15.43
C PRO A 129 2.96 -14.23 -14.84
N LEU A 130 1.82 -14.25 -15.52
CA LEU A 130 0.59 -13.63 -15.05
C LEU A 130 0.08 -14.27 -13.75
N GLU A 131 0.36 -15.53 -13.52
CA GLU A 131 0.04 -16.21 -12.26
C GLU A 131 0.73 -15.56 -11.06
N GLN A 132 2.02 -15.22 -11.17
CA GLN A 132 2.76 -14.53 -10.11
C GLN A 132 2.21 -13.11 -9.87
N ILE A 133 1.74 -12.45 -10.93
CA ILE A 133 1.07 -11.15 -10.80
C ILE A 133 -0.25 -11.32 -10.04
N ARG A 134 -1.05 -12.35 -10.34
CA ARG A 134 -2.30 -12.64 -9.60
C ARG A 134 -2.05 -12.95 -8.12
N GLU A 135 -1.04 -13.74 -7.82
CA GLU A 135 -0.64 -14.03 -6.43
C GLU A 135 -0.24 -12.74 -5.68
N PHE A 136 0.60 -11.91 -6.32
CA PHE A 136 0.98 -10.60 -5.80
C PHE A 136 -0.26 -9.71 -5.51
N LEU A 137 -1.21 -9.63 -6.45
CA LEU A 137 -2.45 -8.87 -6.27
C LEU A 137 -3.29 -9.40 -5.10
N GLY A 138 -3.33 -10.73 -4.92
CA GLY A 138 -4.01 -11.37 -3.79
C GLY A 138 -3.39 -11.01 -2.44
N ASN A 139 -2.07 -11.05 -2.34
CA ASN A 139 -1.34 -10.68 -1.13
C ASN A 139 -1.44 -9.18 -0.82
N ALA A 140 -1.36 -8.33 -1.85
CA ALA A 140 -1.56 -6.89 -1.71
C ALA A 140 -2.98 -6.55 -1.23
N LEU A 141 -4.00 -7.18 -1.82
CA LEU A 141 -5.39 -7.00 -1.41
C LEU A 141 -5.61 -7.41 0.05
N ALA A 142 -5.02 -8.52 0.48
CA ALA A 142 -5.14 -8.96 1.87
C ALA A 142 -4.55 -7.97 2.87
N ALA A 143 -3.39 -7.38 2.56
CA ALA A 143 -2.76 -6.35 3.40
C ALA A 143 -3.61 -5.06 3.46
N ILE A 144 -4.20 -4.69 2.32
CA ILE A 144 -5.09 -3.53 2.22
C ILE A 144 -6.41 -3.78 2.96
N ASP A 145 -7.05 -4.94 2.78
CA ASP A 145 -8.29 -5.29 3.47
C ASP A 145 -8.10 -5.36 4.99
N HIS A 146 -6.97 -5.93 5.44
CA HIS A 146 -6.59 -5.91 6.86
C HIS A 146 -6.50 -4.47 7.38
N SER A 147 -5.79 -3.59 6.67
CA SER A 147 -5.59 -2.20 7.09
C SER A 147 -6.89 -1.38 7.04
N ILE A 148 -7.80 -1.64 6.09
CA ILE A 148 -9.12 -1.00 6.07
C ILE A 148 -9.93 -1.43 7.29
N ARG A 149 -9.95 -2.74 7.63
CA ARG A 149 -10.64 -3.22 8.84
C ARG A 149 -10.07 -2.59 10.12
N GLY A 150 -8.74 -2.46 10.23
CA GLY A 150 -8.08 -1.81 11.35
C GLY A 150 -8.43 -0.33 11.54
N ASN A 151 -9.00 0.30 10.50
CA ASN A 151 -9.47 1.69 10.55
C ASN A 151 -10.99 1.82 10.80
N ARG A 152 -11.68 0.71 11.04
CA ARG A 152 -13.09 0.73 11.44
C ARG A 152 -13.20 1.05 12.93
N ARG A 153 -14.00 2.05 13.26
CA ARG A 153 -14.26 2.53 14.60
C ARG A 153 -15.38 1.71 15.27
N GLU A 154 -15.50 1.84 16.58
CA GLU A 154 -16.58 1.18 17.36
C GLU A 154 -17.99 1.64 16.95
N ASP A 155 -18.12 2.89 16.48
CA ASP A 155 -19.38 3.44 15.95
C ASP A 155 -19.71 2.97 14.51
N GLY A 156 -18.88 2.08 13.94
CA GLY A 156 -19.03 1.55 12.60
C GLY A 156 -18.53 2.45 11.48
N MET A 157 -18.09 3.67 11.81
CA MET A 157 -17.48 4.61 10.87
C MET A 157 -16.01 4.27 10.64
N TYR A 158 -15.34 5.00 9.73
CA TYR A 158 -13.94 4.76 9.36
C TYR A 158 -13.09 6.01 9.56
N HIS A 159 -11.84 5.83 9.97
CA HIS A 159 -10.85 6.89 9.91
C HIS A 159 -10.53 7.22 8.45
N ALA A 160 -10.39 8.50 8.11
CA ALA A 160 -10.01 8.98 6.78
C ALA A 160 -8.49 9.10 6.65
N TYR A 161 -7.87 9.62 7.69
CA TYR A 161 -6.44 9.84 7.82
C TYR A 161 -5.98 9.55 9.23
N ASN A 162 -4.71 9.15 9.32
CA ASN A 162 -4.01 8.96 10.58
C ASN A 162 -2.66 9.68 10.52
N LEU A 163 -2.01 9.80 11.65
CA LEU A 163 -0.63 10.25 11.76
C LEU A 163 0.28 9.04 12.01
N LEU A 164 1.42 9.03 11.35
CA LEU A 164 2.49 8.07 11.55
C LEU A 164 3.50 8.66 12.53
N ASP A 165 3.70 7.99 13.65
CA ASP A 165 4.73 8.29 14.63
C ASP A 165 5.82 7.22 14.54
N LEU A 166 7.04 7.63 14.13
CA LEU A 166 8.19 6.76 13.93
C LEU A 166 9.16 6.86 15.11
N GLY A 167 9.30 5.76 15.82
CA GLY A 167 10.35 5.56 16.81
C GLY A 167 11.47 4.65 16.29
N THR A 168 12.41 4.27 17.15
CA THR A 168 13.47 3.32 16.81
C THR A 168 12.89 1.91 16.73
N GLY A 169 12.74 1.39 15.49
CA GLY A 169 12.19 0.06 15.24
C GLY A 169 10.68 -0.08 15.46
N GLU A 170 9.96 1.01 15.62
CA GLU A 170 8.52 1.04 15.84
C GLU A 170 7.83 2.07 14.95
N ALA A 171 6.67 1.70 14.42
CA ALA A 171 5.77 2.58 13.68
C ALA A 171 4.40 2.57 14.38
N ARG A 172 4.01 3.68 14.98
CA ARG A 172 2.75 3.86 15.71
C ARG A 172 1.78 4.66 14.89
N ILE A 173 0.49 4.37 15.05
CA ILE A 173 -0.61 5.08 14.40
C ILE A 173 -1.34 5.91 15.44
N VAL A 174 -1.55 7.19 15.14
CA VAL A 174 -2.40 8.10 15.91
C VAL A 174 -3.58 8.50 15.03
N HIS A 175 -4.78 8.16 15.47
CA HIS A 175 -5.99 8.46 14.71
C HIS A 175 -6.35 9.94 14.78
N LEU A 176 -6.77 10.49 13.65
CA LEU A 176 -7.36 11.82 13.59
C LEU A 176 -8.87 11.79 13.85
N TYR A 177 -9.47 12.98 13.95
CA TYR A 177 -10.89 13.15 14.08
C TYR A 177 -11.66 12.58 12.88
N LEU A 178 -12.97 12.37 13.05
CA LEU A 178 -13.83 11.82 12.02
C LEU A 178 -13.99 12.82 10.85
N MET A 179 -13.90 12.30 9.63
CA MET A 179 -14.06 13.05 8.39
C MET A 179 -15.00 12.32 7.43
N LEU A 180 -15.82 13.06 6.70
CA LEU A 180 -16.82 12.52 5.76
C LEU A 180 -16.17 11.72 4.63
N GLU A 181 -15.04 12.17 4.10
CA GLU A 181 -14.35 11.54 2.98
C GLU A 181 -13.90 10.10 3.28
N GLY A 182 -13.61 9.78 4.54
CA GLY A 182 -13.32 8.40 4.96
C GLY A 182 -14.52 7.48 4.77
N GLN A 183 -15.72 7.96 5.06
CA GLN A 183 -16.97 7.18 4.93
C GLN A 183 -17.28 6.92 3.45
N VAL A 184 -17.19 7.97 2.62
CA VAL A 184 -17.39 7.86 1.17
C VAL A 184 -16.37 6.91 0.54
N ALA A 185 -15.10 7.00 0.93
CA ALA A 185 -14.05 6.13 0.44
C ALA A 185 -14.27 4.67 0.86
N ALA A 186 -14.58 4.40 2.13
CA ALA A 186 -14.86 3.06 2.64
C ALA A 186 -16.05 2.42 1.92
N LEU A 187 -17.18 3.15 1.81
CA LEU A 187 -18.36 2.69 1.08
C LEU A 187 -18.05 2.38 -0.39
N SER A 188 -17.34 3.28 -1.08
CA SER A 188 -17.00 3.11 -2.50
C SER A 188 -15.93 2.05 -2.75
N SER A 189 -15.21 1.62 -1.72
CA SER A 189 -14.14 0.61 -1.86
C SER A 189 -14.67 -0.80 -2.10
N GLY A 190 -15.94 -1.07 -1.73
CA GLY A 190 -16.52 -2.41 -1.72
C GLY A 190 -15.94 -3.31 -0.61
N ALA A 191 -15.39 -2.73 0.45
CA ALA A 191 -14.88 -3.46 1.61
C ALA A 191 -15.96 -3.76 2.66
N LEU A 192 -17.15 -3.15 2.52
CA LEU A 192 -18.31 -3.28 3.39
C LEU A 192 -19.20 -4.42 2.95
#